data_7ddb28bc7c0cf3285d7e3b2141dd1ed9
#
_entry.id   7ddb28bc7c0cf3285d7e3b2141dd1ed9
#
_cell.length_a   1.000
_cell.length_b   1.000
_cell.length_c   1.000
_cell.angle_alpha   90.00
_cell.angle_beta   90.00
_cell.angle_gamma   90.00
#
_symmetry.space_group_name_H-M   'P 1'
#
loop_
_entity.id
_entity.type
_entity.pdbx_description
1 polymer ?
#
loop_
_entity_poly.entity_id
_entity_poly.type
_entity_poly.pdbx_seq_one_letter_code
_entity_poly.pdbx_strand_id
1 'polypeptide(L)'
;FSLNTEIIGIWDDHDYGKNDGGKNYKDKYESKNIFLNFFEINKNDERYFREGLYKEYILNDKNKYIQIIILDTRFFKSDFKATNKINTKGKERYIPDFSEDKTILGNKQWEWFEEQLKKKVDLRIIVSSFQVLPKDHGWEKWGNFPLEQRKLYSLINNTNHPYTLIIS
;
A
#
# COMPACT_ATOMS: atom_id res chain seq x y z
N PHE A 1 -23.48 11.85 0.07
CA PHE A 1 -23.87 10.44 -0.02
C PHE A 1 -24.53 10.03 1.29
N SER A 2 -25.87 10.02 1.37
CA SER A 2 -26.58 9.40 2.50
C SER A 2 -26.68 7.89 2.26
N LEU A 3 -25.56 7.20 2.24
CA LEU A 3 -25.54 5.74 2.17
C LEU A 3 -25.28 5.23 3.57
N ASN A 4 -26.13 4.33 4.06
CA ASN A 4 -25.86 3.50 5.24
C ASN A 4 -24.70 2.49 4.93
N THR A 5 -23.69 2.96 4.21
CA THR A 5 -22.57 2.15 3.72
C THR A 5 -21.28 2.82 4.12
N GLU A 6 -20.47 2.13 4.90
CA GLU A 6 -19.13 2.58 5.23
C GLU A 6 -18.23 2.50 3.99
N ILE A 7 -17.55 3.60 3.68
CA ILE A 7 -16.58 3.67 2.60
C ILE A 7 -15.18 3.67 3.22
N ILE A 8 -14.37 2.69 2.84
CA ILE A 8 -12.97 2.60 3.21
C ILE A 8 -12.10 2.74 1.97
N GLY A 9 -10.92 3.31 2.11
CA GLY A 9 -10.03 3.53 0.98
C GLY A 9 -8.62 3.89 1.40
N ILE A 10 -7.80 4.10 0.39
CA ILE A 10 -6.43 4.59 0.48
C ILE A 10 -6.16 5.52 -0.69
N TRP A 11 -5.29 6.48 -0.51
CA TRP A 11 -4.82 7.35 -1.57
C TRP A 11 -3.95 6.62 -2.60
N ASP A 12 -3.92 7.18 -3.82
CA ASP A 12 -2.85 6.94 -4.77
C ASP A 12 -2.02 8.22 -4.94
N ASP A 13 -1.29 8.42 -6.02
CA ASP A 13 -0.32 9.51 -6.18
C ASP A 13 -0.98 10.89 -6.25
N HIS A 14 -2.03 11.05 -7.03
CA HIS A 14 -2.72 12.34 -7.18
C HIS A 14 -3.50 12.74 -5.93
N ASP A 15 -4.14 11.79 -5.25
CA ASP A 15 -4.81 12.03 -3.96
C ASP A 15 -3.79 12.33 -2.85
N TYR A 16 -2.61 11.73 -2.94
CA TYR A 16 -1.47 12.04 -2.08
C TYR A 16 -0.92 13.45 -2.33
N GLY A 17 -1.10 13.98 -3.55
CA GLY A 17 -0.83 15.37 -3.94
C GLY A 17 0.35 15.57 -4.88
N LYS A 18 1.02 14.52 -5.33
CA LYS A 18 2.13 14.61 -6.28
C LYS A 18 2.22 13.35 -7.13
N ASN A 19 2.19 13.51 -8.47
CA ASN A 19 2.38 12.41 -9.41
C ASN A 19 3.63 11.59 -9.04
N ASP A 20 3.47 10.27 -8.95
CA ASP A 20 4.50 9.31 -8.52
C ASP A 20 5.14 9.64 -7.15
N GLY A 21 4.49 10.46 -6.32
CA GLY A 21 4.99 10.94 -5.04
C GLY A 21 5.29 9.84 -4.02
N GLY A 22 6.18 10.15 -3.08
CA GLY A 22 6.62 9.24 -2.03
C GLY A 22 7.15 9.98 -0.80
N LYS A 23 8.06 9.37 -0.05
CA LYS A 23 8.55 9.85 1.25
C LYS A 23 9.10 11.28 1.25
N ASN A 24 9.57 11.74 0.10
CA ASN A 24 10.16 13.07 -0.06
C ASN A 24 9.14 14.16 -0.43
N TYR A 25 7.84 13.83 -0.51
CA TYR A 25 6.81 14.83 -0.74
C TYR A 25 6.63 15.68 0.52
N LYS A 26 6.86 17.01 0.38
CA LYS A 26 6.94 17.95 1.52
C LYS A 26 5.61 18.09 2.27
N ASP A 27 4.49 18.05 1.54
CA ASP A 27 3.16 18.33 2.08
C ASP A 27 2.41 17.03 2.51
N LYS A 28 3.12 15.90 2.62
CA LYS A 28 2.53 14.59 2.91
C LYS A 28 1.72 14.51 4.22
N TYR A 29 2.08 15.29 5.23
CA TYR A 29 1.33 15.35 6.49
C TYR A 29 0.03 16.16 6.34
N GLU A 30 0.05 17.21 5.52
CA GLU A 30 -1.16 17.95 5.17
C GLU A 30 -2.13 17.09 4.36
N SER A 31 -1.63 16.41 3.33
CA SER A 31 -2.41 15.43 2.55
C SER A 31 -3.05 14.38 3.43
N LYS A 32 -2.29 13.86 4.41
CA LYS A 32 -2.82 12.91 5.40
C LYS A 32 -3.98 13.50 6.20
N ASN A 33 -3.85 14.73 6.69
CA ASN A 33 -4.91 15.40 7.44
C ASN A 33 -6.16 15.62 6.57
N ILE A 34 -5.98 16.03 5.32
CA ILE A 34 -7.08 16.18 4.35
C ILE A 34 -7.79 14.84 4.14
N PHE A 35 -7.05 13.76 3.91
CA PHE A 35 -7.61 12.42 3.75
C PHE A 35 -8.42 11.98 4.96
N LEU A 36 -7.87 12.12 6.17
CA LEU A 36 -8.54 11.73 7.41
C LEU A 36 -9.84 12.52 7.65
N ASN A 37 -9.84 13.79 7.29
CA ASN A 37 -11.02 14.63 7.38
C ASN A 37 -12.04 14.29 6.29
N PHE A 38 -11.64 14.04 5.05
CA PHE A 38 -12.51 13.67 3.94
C PHE A 38 -13.31 12.39 4.21
N PHE A 39 -12.64 11.38 4.78
CA PHE A 39 -13.27 10.12 5.18
C PHE A 39 -13.92 10.18 6.57
N GLU A 40 -13.99 11.35 7.20
CA GLU A 40 -14.59 11.57 8.54
C GLU A 40 -14.06 10.58 9.59
N ILE A 41 -12.76 10.26 9.50
CA ILE A 41 -12.12 9.29 10.39
C ILE A 41 -12.17 9.79 11.84
N ASN A 42 -12.59 8.90 12.74
CA ASN A 42 -12.66 9.20 14.16
C ASN A 42 -11.30 9.71 14.69
N LYS A 43 -11.29 10.80 15.45
CA LYS A 43 -10.07 11.42 15.99
C LYS A 43 -9.26 10.51 16.92
N ASN A 44 -9.87 9.46 17.45
CA ASN A 44 -9.19 8.43 18.25
C ASN A 44 -8.59 7.30 17.41
N ASP A 45 -8.73 7.33 16.08
CA ASP A 45 -8.13 6.33 15.19
C ASP A 45 -6.60 6.44 15.23
N GLU A 46 -5.93 5.29 15.25
CA GLU A 46 -4.46 5.19 15.30
C GLU A 46 -3.75 5.97 14.18
N ARG A 47 -4.41 6.15 13.03
CA ARG A 47 -3.87 6.91 11.90
C ARG A 47 -3.62 8.39 12.21
N TYR A 48 -4.25 8.97 13.23
CA TYR A 48 -3.91 10.31 13.70
C TYR A 48 -2.57 10.36 14.45
N PHE A 49 -2.17 9.25 15.07
CA PHE A 49 -1.04 9.21 16.01
C PHE A 49 0.22 8.54 15.43
N ARG A 50 0.16 8.00 14.23
CA ARG A 50 1.30 7.37 13.54
C ARG A 50 1.47 7.88 12.13
N GLU A 51 2.60 7.60 11.52
CA GLU A 51 2.88 7.89 10.11
C GLU A 51 2.14 6.94 9.17
N GLY A 52 1.73 7.46 8.01
CA GLY A 52 0.99 6.70 7.00
C GLY A 52 -0.49 6.49 7.31
N LEU A 53 -1.20 5.91 6.35
CA LEU A 53 -2.64 5.67 6.41
C LEU A 53 -3.02 4.18 6.39
N TYR A 54 -2.03 3.27 6.37
CA TYR A 54 -2.30 1.82 6.36
C TYR A 54 -3.24 1.42 7.50
N LYS A 55 -4.15 0.48 7.23
CA LYS A 55 -5.19 0.08 8.19
C LYS A 55 -5.64 -1.35 7.95
N GLU A 56 -6.04 -2.00 9.03
CA GLU A 56 -6.72 -3.27 8.99
C GLU A 56 -8.19 -3.11 9.39
N TYR A 57 -9.04 -3.85 8.70
CA TYR A 57 -10.44 -4.04 9.08
C TYR A 57 -10.72 -5.53 9.21
N ILE A 58 -11.46 -5.92 10.25
CA ILE A 58 -11.96 -7.27 10.43
C ILE A 58 -13.49 -7.23 10.36
N LEU A 59 -14.04 -7.88 9.35
CA LEU A 59 -15.47 -8.07 9.21
C LEU A 59 -15.83 -9.46 9.74
N ASN A 60 -16.95 -9.55 10.46
CA ASN A 60 -17.48 -10.84 10.94
C ASN A 60 -18.90 -11.02 10.39
N ASP A 61 -19.10 -12.05 9.60
CA ASP A 61 -20.40 -12.48 9.14
C ASP A 61 -20.59 -13.97 9.43
N LYS A 62 -21.59 -14.31 10.26
CA LYS A 62 -21.95 -15.70 10.60
C LYS A 62 -20.76 -16.58 11.01
N ASN A 63 -19.89 -16.05 11.88
CA ASN A 63 -18.64 -16.68 12.33
C ASN A 63 -17.57 -16.86 11.24
N LYS A 64 -17.68 -16.13 10.14
CA LYS A 64 -16.63 -16.00 9.12
C LYS A 64 -15.92 -14.66 9.28
N TYR A 65 -14.59 -14.71 9.37
CA TYR A 65 -13.76 -13.53 9.54
C TYR A 65 -13.10 -13.16 8.22
N ILE A 66 -13.40 -11.95 7.75
CA ILE A 66 -12.76 -11.37 6.56
C ILE A 66 -11.82 -10.28 7.03
N GLN A 67 -10.56 -10.43 6.74
CA GLN A 67 -9.53 -9.42 7.00
C GLN A 67 -9.28 -8.59 5.75
N ILE A 68 -9.35 -7.26 5.88
CA ILE A 68 -8.97 -6.31 4.83
C ILE A 68 -7.74 -5.55 5.33
N ILE A 69 -6.60 -5.75 4.68
CA ILE A 69 -5.35 -5.06 4.98
C ILE A 69 -5.13 -4.01 3.88
N ILE A 70 -5.19 -2.74 4.24
CA ILE A 70 -4.95 -1.63 3.32
C ILE A 70 -3.53 -1.13 3.52
N LEU A 71 -2.71 -1.20 2.48
CA LEU A 71 -1.33 -0.75 2.48
C LEU A 71 -1.23 0.71 2.04
N ASP A 72 -0.43 1.49 2.73
CA ASP A 72 -0.02 2.82 2.28
C ASP A 72 1.26 2.71 1.47
N THR A 73 1.13 2.76 0.17
CA THR A 73 2.25 2.63 -0.77
C THR A 73 2.87 3.98 -1.16
N ARG A 74 2.50 5.08 -0.46
CA ARG A 74 2.97 6.43 -0.76
C ARG A 74 3.84 7.02 0.34
N PHE A 75 3.37 7.03 1.57
CA PHE A 75 3.96 7.82 2.66
C PHE A 75 5.45 7.52 2.91
N PHE A 76 5.85 6.26 2.78
CA PHE A 76 7.22 5.78 3.04
C PHE A 76 8.01 5.50 1.76
N LYS A 77 7.35 5.49 0.61
CA LYS A 77 7.92 5.04 -0.66
C LYS A 77 9.15 5.85 -1.05
N SER A 78 10.23 5.16 -1.33
CA SER A 78 11.43 5.73 -1.93
C SER A 78 11.17 6.22 -3.36
N ASP A 79 11.97 7.18 -3.83
CA ASP A 79 11.88 7.63 -5.20
C ASP A 79 12.24 6.48 -6.15
N PHE A 80 11.53 6.42 -7.28
CA PHE A 80 11.79 5.47 -8.34
C PHE A 80 13.12 5.72 -9.03
N LYS A 81 13.73 4.68 -9.55
CA LYS A 81 14.88 4.77 -10.41
C LYS A 81 14.45 5.14 -11.82
N ALA A 82 14.82 6.34 -12.25
CA ALA A 82 14.49 6.84 -13.59
C ALA A 82 15.14 5.96 -14.68
N THR A 83 14.43 5.79 -15.79
CA THR A 83 14.98 5.18 -16.99
C THR A 83 15.98 6.10 -17.70
N ASN A 84 16.92 5.51 -18.41
CA ASN A 84 17.78 6.23 -19.36
C ASN A 84 17.20 6.29 -20.78
N LYS A 85 16.01 5.73 -21.02
CA LYS A 85 15.35 5.61 -22.32
C LYS A 85 13.86 5.90 -22.22
N ILE A 86 13.49 7.14 -21.90
CA ILE A 86 12.11 7.59 -21.76
C ILE A 86 11.27 7.19 -22.99
N ASN A 87 10.01 6.80 -22.75
CA ASN A 87 9.03 6.37 -23.76
C ASN A 87 9.41 5.11 -24.56
N THR A 88 10.42 4.35 -24.13
CA THR A 88 10.71 3.04 -24.69
C THR A 88 9.82 1.99 -23.98
N LYS A 89 9.20 1.08 -24.75
CA LYS A 89 8.36 0.01 -24.19
C LYS A 89 9.08 -0.77 -23.09
N GLY A 90 8.45 -0.87 -21.94
CA GLY A 90 9.00 -1.49 -20.72
C GLY A 90 9.97 -0.60 -19.94
N LYS A 91 10.25 0.62 -20.42
CA LYS A 91 11.13 1.62 -19.79
C LYS A 91 10.56 3.04 -19.92
N GLU A 92 9.25 3.18 -19.88
CA GLU A 92 8.56 4.43 -20.15
C GLU A 92 9.03 5.58 -19.25
N ARG A 93 9.15 5.32 -17.95
CA ARG A 93 9.62 6.28 -16.94
C ARG A 93 10.66 5.70 -15.99
N TYR A 94 10.46 4.44 -15.57
CA TYR A 94 11.21 3.81 -14.48
C TYR A 94 11.78 2.46 -14.89
N ILE A 95 12.85 2.08 -14.18
CA ILE A 95 13.47 0.76 -14.25
C ILE A 95 13.57 0.17 -12.85
N PRO A 96 13.65 -1.16 -12.72
CA PRO A 96 13.82 -1.81 -11.42
C PRO A 96 15.05 -1.32 -10.66
N ASP A 97 14.88 -1.05 -9.36
CA ASP A 97 15.96 -0.70 -8.43
C ASP A 97 16.14 -1.81 -7.40
N PHE A 98 17.33 -2.42 -7.39
CA PHE A 98 17.68 -3.53 -6.49
C PHE A 98 18.45 -3.05 -5.25
N SER A 99 18.51 -1.76 -5.01
CA SER A 99 19.20 -1.21 -3.84
C SER A 99 18.44 -1.57 -2.55
N GLU A 100 19.16 -2.05 -1.54
CA GLU A 100 18.58 -2.52 -0.28
C GLU A 100 17.99 -1.41 0.59
N ASP A 101 18.42 -0.16 0.37
CA ASP A 101 17.92 1.02 1.08
C ASP A 101 16.57 1.54 0.54
N LYS A 102 16.06 0.94 -0.52
CA LYS A 102 14.78 1.31 -1.14
C LYS A 102 13.64 0.56 -0.50
N THR A 103 12.54 1.27 -0.30
CA THR A 103 11.33 0.70 0.30
C THR A 103 10.06 1.29 -0.30
N ILE A 104 8.99 0.52 -0.26
CA ILE A 104 7.62 0.98 -0.52
C ILE A 104 6.91 1.29 0.79
N LEU A 105 6.96 0.36 1.74
CA LEU A 105 6.15 0.43 2.96
C LEU A 105 6.90 1.04 4.15
N GLY A 106 8.25 1.06 4.12
CA GLY A 106 9.05 1.44 5.27
C GLY A 106 9.01 0.39 6.40
N ASN A 107 9.98 0.43 7.32
CA ASN A 107 10.14 -0.61 8.34
C ASN A 107 8.92 -0.76 9.25
N LYS A 108 8.38 0.37 9.75
CA LYS A 108 7.23 0.34 10.68
C LYS A 108 5.98 -0.30 10.06
N GLN A 109 5.69 -0.01 8.80
CA GLN A 109 4.54 -0.62 8.14
C GLN A 109 4.80 -2.08 7.80
N TRP A 110 6.04 -2.48 7.46
CA TRP A 110 6.41 -3.88 7.27
C TRP A 110 6.22 -4.69 8.55
N GLU A 111 6.73 -4.22 9.69
CA GLU A 111 6.55 -4.86 10.99
C GLU A 111 5.06 -5.01 11.33
N TRP A 112 4.30 -3.94 11.15
CA TRP A 112 2.85 -3.98 11.34
C TRP A 112 2.18 -4.99 10.41
N PHE A 113 2.53 -5.02 9.13
CA PHE A 113 1.96 -5.94 8.14
C PHE A 113 2.24 -7.40 8.50
N GLU A 114 3.45 -7.72 8.91
CA GLU A 114 3.83 -9.05 9.39
C GLU A 114 2.99 -9.50 10.59
N GLU A 115 2.69 -8.60 11.54
CA GLU A 115 1.79 -8.91 12.66
C GLU A 115 0.35 -9.16 12.20
N GLN A 116 -0.16 -8.37 11.24
CA GLN A 116 -1.51 -8.60 10.73
C GLN A 116 -1.63 -9.97 10.02
N LEU A 117 -0.59 -10.40 9.32
CA LEU A 117 -0.57 -11.68 8.62
C LEU A 117 -0.66 -12.90 9.55
N LYS A 118 -0.32 -12.78 10.84
CA LYS A 118 -0.41 -13.87 11.83
C LYS A 118 -1.85 -14.19 12.26
N LYS A 119 -2.80 -13.29 12.00
CA LYS A 119 -4.19 -13.46 12.41
C LYS A 119 -4.85 -14.60 11.65
N LYS A 120 -5.62 -15.41 12.38
CA LYS A 120 -6.42 -16.51 11.81
C LYS A 120 -7.74 -15.91 11.31
N VAL A 121 -7.98 -16.01 10.01
CA VAL A 121 -9.17 -15.48 9.33
C VAL A 121 -9.60 -16.45 8.24
N ASP A 122 -10.84 -16.35 7.75
CA ASP A 122 -11.34 -17.21 6.67
C ASP A 122 -10.94 -16.70 5.30
N LEU A 123 -10.89 -15.35 5.13
CA LEU A 123 -10.49 -14.69 3.89
C LEU A 123 -9.61 -13.48 4.24
N ARG A 124 -8.55 -13.29 3.50
CA ARG A 124 -7.70 -12.10 3.57
C ARG A 124 -7.73 -11.35 2.24
N ILE A 125 -7.93 -10.05 2.31
CA ILE A 125 -7.85 -9.15 1.17
C ILE A 125 -6.75 -8.12 1.46
N ILE A 126 -5.74 -8.04 0.60
CA ILE A 126 -4.68 -7.06 0.68
C ILE A 126 -4.91 -6.03 -0.42
N VAL A 127 -5.02 -4.76 -0.04
CA VAL A 127 -5.26 -3.63 -0.95
C VAL A 127 -3.99 -2.81 -1.11
N SER A 128 -3.60 -2.59 -2.35
CA SER A 128 -2.44 -1.77 -2.73
C SER A 128 -2.86 -0.75 -3.77
N SER A 129 -2.49 0.51 -3.62
CA SER A 129 -2.89 1.55 -4.59
C SER A 129 -2.17 1.41 -5.93
N PHE A 130 -0.95 0.92 -5.98
CA PHE A 130 -0.32 0.64 -7.25
C PHE A 130 -0.04 -0.85 -7.50
N GLN A 131 0.11 -1.19 -8.75
CA GLN A 131 0.04 -2.56 -9.27
C GLN A 131 1.12 -3.47 -8.69
N VAL A 132 0.69 -4.65 -8.23
CA VAL A 132 1.56 -5.64 -7.60
C VAL A 132 2.17 -6.62 -8.62
N LEU A 133 1.38 -7.12 -9.58
CA LEU A 133 1.78 -8.21 -10.46
C LEU A 133 2.55 -7.81 -11.74
N PRO A 134 2.25 -6.68 -12.41
CA PRO A 134 2.85 -6.36 -13.71
C PRO A 134 4.37 -6.26 -13.67
N LYS A 135 5.00 -6.72 -14.77
CA LYS A 135 6.46 -6.68 -14.95
C LYS A 135 6.88 -5.94 -16.23
N ASP A 136 5.99 -5.84 -17.23
CA ASP A 136 6.36 -5.58 -18.62
C ASP A 136 6.31 -4.08 -19.01
N HIS A 137 5.88 -3.20 -18.11
CA HIS A 137 5.87 -1.76 -18.36
C HIS A 137 6.85 -1.02 -17.45
N GLY A 138 7.27 0.17 -17.89
CA GLY A 138 8.17 1.07 -17.13
C GLY A 138 7.45 2.16 -16.36
N TRP A 139 6.15 2.02 -16.12
CA TRP A 139 5.36 2.89 -15.24
C TRP A 139 5.49 2.45 -13.78
N GLU A 140 4.84 3.15 -12.90
CA GLU A 140 4.78 2.84 -11.48
C GLU A 140 4.19 1.45 -11.20
N LYS A 141 4.88 0.67 -10.38
CA LYS A 141 4.48 -0.67 -9.93
C LYS A 141 5.39 -1.19 -8.82
N TRP A 142 4.96 -2.22 -8.09
CA TRP A 142 5.82 -2.92 -7.11
C TRP A 142 7.09 -3.48 -7.73
N GLY A 143 7.04 -3.93 -8.98
CA GLY A 143 8.21 -4.42 -9.72
C GLY A 143 9.34 -3.41 -9.92
N ASN A 144 9.12 -2.11 -9.64
CA ASN A 144 10.20 -1.11 -9.59
C ASN A 144 11.10 -1.27 -8.35
N PHE A 145 10.61 -1.97 -7.31
CA PHE A 145 11.33 -2.32 -6.09
C PHE A 145 11.33 -3.85 -5.91
N PRO A 146 12.14 -4.60 -6.68
CA PRO A 146 12.04 -6.06 -6.74
C PRO A 146 12.29 -6.77 -5.40
N LEU A 147 13.11 -6.20 -4.51
CA LEU A 147 13.36 -6.76 -3.18
C LEU A 147 12.12 -6.64 -2.29
N GLU A 148 11.45 -5.49 -2.32
CA GLU A 148 10.20 -5.26 -1.60
C GLU A 148 9.06 -6.15 -2.12
N GLN A 149 8.94 -6.30 -3.45
CA GLN A 149 7.95 -7.19 -4.06
C GLN A 149 8.18 -8.66 -3.66
N ARG A 150 9.44 -9.12 -3.65
CA ARG A 150 9.78 -10.47 -3.18
C ARG A 150 9.45 -10.65 -1.70
N LYS A 151 9.74 -9.65 -0.87
CA LYS A 151 9.39 -9.66 0.56
C LYS A 151 7.88 -9.81 0.74
N LEU A 152 7.07 -9.04 0.00
CA LEU A 152 5.61 -9.15 0.02
C LEU A 152 5.14 -10.57 -0.27
N TYR A 153 5.62 -11.16 -1.38
CA TYR A 153 5.23 -12.51 -1.77
C TYR A 153 5.69 -13.57 -0.76
N SER A 154 6.92 -13.45 -0.26
CA SER A 154 7.45 -14.37 0.74
C SER A 154 6.62 -14.37 2.01
N LEU A 155 6.29 -13.19 2.53
CA LEU A 155 5.48 -13.07 3.75
C LEU A 155 4.08 -13.65 3.57
N ILE A 156 3.42 -13.37 2.44
CA ILE A 156 2.08 -13.93 2.16
C ILE A 156 2.16 -15.46 2.05
N ASN A 157 3.12 -16.00 1.32
CA ASN A 157 3.27 -17.45 1.16
C ASN A 157 3.56 -18.16 2.49
N ASN A 158 4.36 -17.53 3.36
CA ASN A 158 4.74 -18.12 4.64
C ASN A 158 3.56 -18.20 5.64
N THR A 159 2.46 -17.52 5.39
CA THR A 159 1.29 -17.59 6.27
C THR A 159 0.51 -18.91 6.14
N ASN A 160 0.75 -19.69 5.09
CA ASN A 160 -0.06 -20.86 4.72
C ASN A 160 -1.57 -20.59 4.70
N HIS A 161 -1.97 -19.34 4.45
CA HIS A 161 -3.38 -18.96 4.41
C HIS A 161 -3.93 -19.18 3.00
N PRO A 162 -4.88 -20.13 2.81
CA PRO A 162 -5.29 -20.59 1.47
C PRO A 162 -6.05 -19.53 0.67
N TYR A 163 -6.69 -18.57 1.34
CA TYR A 163 -7.58 -17.60 0.71
C TYR A 163 -7.08 -16.17 0.93
N THR A 164 -6.00 -15.80 0.23
CA THR A 164 -5.50 -14.43 0.19
C THR A 164 -5.68 -13.85 -1.20
N LEU A 165 -6.39 -12.72 -1.29
CA LEU A 165 -6.57 -11.93 -2.51
C LEU A 165 -5.72 -10.67 -2.42
N ILE A 166 -5.15 -10.24 -3.54
CA ILE A 166 -4.50 -8.93 -3.67
C ILE A 166 -5.31 -8.13 -4.69
N ILE A 167 -5.70 -6.92 -4.29
CA ILE A 167 -6.39 -5.94 -5.13
C ILE A 167 -5.43 -4.77 -5.33
N SER A 168 -5.11 -4.47 -6.61
CA SER A 168 -4.20 -3.38 -6.97
C SER A 168 -4.53 -2.76 -8.32
#